data_e5d1d21f19589fde286225f14836ebd6
#
_entry.id   e5d1d21f19589fde286225f14836ebd6
#
_cell.length_a   1.000
_cell.length_b   1.000
_cell.length_c   1.000
_cell.angle_alpha   90.00
_cell.angle_beta   90.00
_cell.angle_gamma   90.00
#
_symmetry.space_group_name_H-M   'P 1'
#
loop_
_entity.id
_entity.type
_entity.pdbx_description
1 polymer ?
#
loop_
_entity_poly.entity_id
_entity_poly.type
_entity_poly.pdbx_seq_one_letter_code
_entity_poly.pdbx_strand_id
1 'polypeptide(L)'
;LGLTDTAERGLSALWENTHFYCDDSEVVQSCIRNGNGYQVRQIPLMIKPVGETLDDEYQEAVINYDASGNITRFNFTLSTTVYQNVMKKGKTVTEIARRQEILSYVEQFRTAYNEQDIQFLDNIFSEDALIITGSVTEVKKTDGTGITYNKVTYKKQGKQEYINNLKKSFRANKWINVRFDDVKVVKHPNPKMEGFYGVTVHQLYANSSGYKDDGYLFMLWDFRDKDQVQIHVRTWQPRWMNDNHTEEIAQEDIFTPGDFVIDL
;
A
#
# COMPACT_ATOMS: atom_id res chain seq x y z
N LEU A 1 -19.17 18.71 13.32
CA LEU A 1 -18.09 17.92 12.71
C LEU A 1 -17.35 18.81 11.73
N GLY A 2 -16.05 19.02 11.93
CA GLY A 2 -15.19 19.77 11.03
C GLY A 2 -14.30 18.80 10.22
N LEU A 3 -13.82 19.28 9.07
CA LEU A 3 -12.71 18.66 8.33
C LEU A 3 -11.44 19.43 8.67
N THR A 4 -10.33 18.72 8.90
CA THR A 4 -9.02 19.36 8.90
C THR A 4 -8.61 19.66 7.46
N ASP A 5 -7.72 20.64 7.25
CA ASP A 5 -7.21 20.99 5.91
C ASP A 5 -6.61 19.79 5.19
N THR A 6 -6.00 18.85 5.93
CA THR A 6 -5.44 17.61 5.39
C THR A 6 -6.54 16.67 4.89
N ALA A 7 -7.62 16.51 5.67
CA ALA A 7 -8.74 15.65 5.28
C ALA A 7 -9.51 16.24 4.08
N GLU A 8 -9.69 17.57 4.05
CA GLU A 8 -10.35 18.25 2.93
C GLU A 8 -9.56 18.07 1.62
N ARG A 9 -8.25 18.31 1.66
CA ARG A 9 -7.39 18.12 0.48
C ARG A 9 -7.38 16.67 -0.01
N GLY A 10 -7.25 15.71 0.91
CA GLY A 10 -7.24 14.29 0.56
C GLY A 10 -8.56 13.85 -0.07
N LEU A 11 -9.69 14.21 0.53
CA LEU A 11 -11.03 13.92 -0.02
C LEU A 11 -11.25 14.55 -1.40
N SER A 12 -10.81 15.81 -1.58
CA SER A 12 -10.91 16.49 -2.88
C SER A 12 -10.07 15.78 -3.94
N ALA A 13 -8.82 15.42 -3.63
CA ALA A 13 -7.96 14.70 -4.54
C ALA A 13 -8.51 13.31 -4.91
N LEU A 14 -9.06 12.58 -3.94
CA LEU A 14 -9.72 11.29 -4.21
C LEU A 14 -10.93 11.48 -5.12
N TRP A 15 -11.77 12.46 -4.86
CA TRP A 15 -12.96 12.73 -5.66
C TRP A 15 -12.65 13.13 -7.09
N GLU A 16 -11.59 13.92 -7.30
CA GLU A 16 -11.14 14.30 -8.64
C GLU A 16 -10.63 13.10 -9.44
N ASN A 17 -10.03 12.12 -8.77
CA ASN A 17 -9.46 10.94 -9.42
C ASN A 17 -10.45 9.77 -9.53
N THR A 18 -11.30 9.61 -8.54
CA THR A 18 -12.20 8.46 -8.43
C THR A 18 -13.47 8.87 -7.70
N HIS A 19 -14.58 8.93 -8.43
CA HIS A 19 -15.86 9.18 -7.79
C HIS A 19 -16.27 7.99 -6.92
N PHE A 20 -16.82 8.27 -5.76
CA PHE A 20 -17.30 7.24 -4.83
C PHE A 20 -18.61 7.65 -4.17
N TYR A 21 -19.42 6.67 -3.82
CA TYR A 21 -20.67 6.86 -3.11
C TYR A 21 -20.98 5.67 -2.22
N CYS A 22 -21.79 5.87 -1.19
CA CYS A 22 -22.34 4.81 -0.38
C CYS A 22 -23.75 4.52 -0.89
N ASP A 23 -23.99 3.28 -1.30
CA ASP A 23 -25.28 2.83 -1.85
C ASP A 23 -26.23 2.35 -0.75
N ASP A 24 -25.72 2.09 0.43
CA ASP A 24 -26.49 1.59 1.55
C ASP A 24 -27.18 2.74 2.33
N SER A 25 -28.46 2.58 2.61
CA SER A 25 -29.22 3.51 3.47
C SER A 25 -28.91 3.35 4.96
N GLU A 26 -28.50 2.15 5.37
CA GLU A 26 -28.04 1.85 6.72
C GLU A 26 -26.69 1.12 6.66
N VAL A 27 -25.70 1.65 7.35
CA VAL A 27 -24.35 1.08 7.40
C VAL A 27 -24.01 0.70 8.83
N VAL A 28 -23.74 -0.59 9.06
CA VAL A 28 -23.19 -1.07 10.32
C VAL A 28 -21.69 -0.85 10.33
N GLN A 29 -21.24 0.11 11.14
CA GLN A 29 -19.84 0.49 11.23
C GLN A 29 -19.22 0.04 12.53
N SER A 30 -17.90 -0.20 12.48
CA SER A 30 -17.09 -0.38 13.69
C SER A 30 -16.43 0.93 14.06
N CYS A 31 -16.73 1.44 15.25
CA CYS A 31 -16.03 2.58 15.83
C CYS A 31 -15.02 2.07 16.86
N ILE A 32 -13.74 2.34 16.63
CA ILE A 32 -12.66 1.91 17.52
C ILE A 32 -11.81 3.10 17.95
N ARG A 33 -11.22 3.01 19.15
CA ARG A 33 -10.27 4.00 19.61
C ARG A 33 -8.94 3.85 18.88
N ASN A 34 -8.37 4.95 18.41
CA ASN A 34 -7.08 4.98 17.73
C ASN A 34 -6.23 6.13 18.27
N GLY A 35 -5.23 5.80 19.08
CA GLY A 35 -4.42 6.81 19.79
C GLY A 35 -5.32 7.72 20.65
N ASN A 36 -5.23 9.03 20.41
CA ASN A 36 -6.04 10.04 21.10
C ASN A 36 -7.39 10.32 20.42
N GLY A 37 -7.68 9.65 19.30
CA GLY A 37 -8.90 9.85 18.52
C GLY A 37 -9.67 8.55 18.30
N TYR A 38 -10.44 8.53 17.21
CA TYR A 38 -11.30 7.41 16.86
C TYR A 38 -11.21 7.10 15.37
N GLN A 39 -11.52 5.85 15.01
CA GLN A 39 -11.72 5.40 13.63
C GLN A 39 -13.12 4.83 13.48
N VAL A 40 -13.84 5.27 12.47
CA VAL A 40 -15.04 4.59 11.97
C VAL A 40 -14.64 3.80 10.74
N ARG A 41 -14.78 2.47 10.81
CA ARG A 41 -14.34 1.51 9.79
C ARG A 41 -15.55 0.80 9.16
N GLN A 42 -15.29 0.04 8.11
CA GLN A 42 -16.29 -0.76 7.37
C GLN A 42 -17.36 0.11 6.70
N ILE A 43 -16.96 1.29 6.21
CA ILE A 43 -17.85 2.15 5.43
C ILE A 43 -17.84 1.60 3.99
N PRO A 44 -18.95 1.00 3.49
CA PRO A 44 -19.01 0.46 2.15
C PRO A 44 -19.05 1.59 1.13
N LEU A 45 -18.24 1.48 0.09
CA LEU A 45 -18.21 2.42 -1.01
C LEU A 45 -18.24 1.70 -2.33
N MET A 46 -19.02 2.23 -3.25
CA MET A 46 -18.89 1.96 -4.68
C MET A 46 -17.99 3.03 -5.27
N ILE A 47 -16.94 2.62 -5.98
CA ILE A 47 -16.00 3.55 -6.60
C ILE A 47 -15.96 3.37 -8.11
N LYS A 48 -15.73 4.48 -8.80
CA LYS A 48 -15.58 4.51 -10.25
C LYS A 48 -14.49 5.49 -10.66
N PRO A 49 -13.37 5.04 -11.24
CA PRO A 49 -12.35 5.93 -11.75
C PRO A 49 -12.91 6.89 -12.81
N VAL A 50 -12.52 8.15 -12.73
CA VAL A 50 -13.01 9.19 -13.63
C VAL A 50 -12.58 8.93 -15.07
N GLY A 51 -13.52 8.92 -16.01
CA GLY A 51 -13.26 8.72 -17.44
C GLY A 51 -13.16 7.26 -17.87
N GLU A 52 -13.41 6.31 -16.98
CA GLU A 52 -13.46 4.88 -17.30
C GLU A 52 -14.90 4.39 -17.54
N THR A 53 -15.05 3.41 -18.42
CA THR A 53 -16.31 2.68 -18.67
C THR A 53 -16.40 1.40 -17.85
N LEU A 54 -15.55 1.27 -16.82
CA LEU A 54 -15.53 0.10 -15.94
C LEU A 54 -16.78 0.06 -15.06
N ASP A 55 -17.15 -1.15 -14.67
CA ASP A 55 -18.19 -1.35 -13.65
C ASP A 55 -17.74 -0.74 -12.31
N ASP A 56 -18.73 -0.31 -11.51
CA ASP A 56 -18.48 0.19 -10.17
C ASP A 56 -17.83 -0.91 -9.33
N GLU A 57 -16.81 -0.53 -8.54
CA GLU A 57 -16.03 -1.45 -7.73
C GLU A 57 -16.32 -1.23 -6.25
N TYR A 58 -16.66 -2.31 -5.54
CA TYR A 58 -16.83 -2.26 -4.08
C TYR A 58 -15.49 -2.10 -3.37
N GLN A 59 -15.42 -1.14 -2.46
CA GLN A 59 -14.32 -0.99 -1.51
C GLN A 59 -14.85 -0.55 -0.15
N GLU A 60 -14.02 -0.67 0.88
CA GLU A 60 -14.32 -0.15 2.21
C GLU A 60 -13.46 1.08 2.50
N ALA A 61 -14.00 2.01 3.28
CA ALA A 61 -13.29 3.17 3.76
C ALA A 61 -13.20 3.21 5.29
N VAL A 62 -12.26 4.01 5.78
CA VAL A 62 -12.13 4.41 7.18
C VAL A 62 -12.07 5.92 7.29
N ILE A 63 -12.80 6.47 8.26
CA ILE A 63 -12.73 7.87 8.64
C ILE A 63 -12.03 7.97 9.99
N ASN A 64 -10.97 8.77 10.06
CA ASN A 64 -10.24 9.05 11.29
C ASN A 64 -10.71 10.38 11.88
N TYR A 65 -10.91 10.40 13.19
CA TYR A 65 -11.34 11.55 13.96
C TYR A 65 -10.31 11.89 15.05
N ASP A 66 -10.13 13.18 15.32
CA ASP A 66 -9.42 13.62 16.52
C ASP A 66 -10.30 13.47 17.79
N ALA A 67 -9.75 13.83 18.95
CA ALA A 67 -10.46 13.78 20.23
C ALA A 67 -11.65 14.77 20.30
N SER A 68 -11.66 15.80 19.46
CA SER A 68 -12.72 16.81 19.35
C SER A 68 -13.81 16.42 18.34
N GLY A 69 -13.63 15.31 17.64
CA GLY A 69 -14.58 14.81 16.64
C GLY A 69 -14.40 15.42 15.24
N ASN A 70 -13.30 16.12 14.97
CA ASN A 70 -13.02 16.58 13.62
C ASN A 70 -12.45 15.42 12.78
N ILE A 71 -12.86 15.34 11.52
CA ILE A 71 -12.31 14.40 10.56
C ILE A 71 -10.87 14.82 10.21
N THR A 72 -9.92 13.95 10.52
CA THR A 72 -8.49 14.20 10.26
C THR A 72 -8.01 13.53 8.99
N ARG A 73 -8.64 12.42 8.60
CA ARG A 73 -8.27 11.65 7.41
C ARG A 73 -9.41 10.73 6.96
N PHE A 74 -9.49 10.55 5.66
CA PHE A 74 -10.29 9.54 4.98
C PHE A 74 -9.34 8.61 4.22
N ASN A 75 -9.48 7.30 4.38
CA ASN A 75 -8.64 6.34 3.65
C ASN A 75 -9.51 5.21 3.08
N PHE A 76 -9.10 4.64 1.94
CA PHE A 76 -9.54 3.32 1.56
C PHE A 76 -8.90 2.28 2.48
N THR A 77 -9.69 1.33 2.98
CA THR A 77 -9.21 0.34 3.94
C THR A 77 -8.81 -0.96 3.27
N LEU A 78 -8.09 -1.76 4.04
CA LEU A 78 -8.06 -3.21 3.83
C LEU A 78 -9.45 -3.78 4.09
N SER A 79 -9.83 -4.85 3.37
CA SER A 79 -11.09 -5.53 3.69
C SER A 79 -11.10 -5.99 5.14
N THR A 80 -12.29 -6.03 5.73
CA THR A 80 -12.47 -6.48 7.13
C THR A 80 -11.83 -7.83 7.40
N THR A 81 -11.92 -8.77 6.46
CA THR A 81 -11.31 -10.09 6.60
C THR A 81 -9.79 -10.01 6.67
N VAL A 82 -9.16 -9.24 5.79
CA VAL A 82 -7.69 -9.05 5.77
C VAL A 82 -7.24 -8.39 7.07
N TYR A 83 -7.90 -7.31 7.48
CA TYR A 83 -7.61 -6.61 8.73
C TYR A 83 -7.67 -7.55 9.94
N GLN A 84 -8.77 -8.29 10.08
CA GLN A 84 -8.95 -9.23 11.19
C GLN A 84 -7.93 -10.37 11.19
N ASN A 85 -7.54 -10.88 10.02
CA ASN A 85 -6.52 -11.92 9.90
C ASN A 85 -5.15 -11.47 10.41
N VAL A 86 -4.77 -10.21 10.18
CA VAL A 86 -3.54 -9.64 10.74
C VAL A 86 -3.67 -9.46 12.25
N MET A 87 -4.81 -8.91 12.71
CA MET A 87 -5.03 -8.63 14.14
C MET A 87 -5.06 -9.89 14.99
N LYS A 88 -5.69 -10.99 14.53
CA LYS A 88 -5.75 -12.28 15.23
C LYS A 88 -4.39 -12.93 15.50
N LYS A 89 -3.35 -12.53 14.78
CA LYS A 89 -1.98 -13.03 14.99
C LYS A 89 -1.27 -12.37 16.17
N GLY A 90 -1.79 -11.27 16.70
CA GLY A 90 -1.27 -10.63 17.90
C GLY A 90 -1.62 -11.46 19.16
N LYS A 91 -0.59 -11.79 19.97
CA LYS A 91 -0.75 -12.62 21.17
C LYS A 91 -0.83 -11.80 22.46
N THR A 92 -0.36 -10.56 22.44
CA THR A 92 -0.36 -9.64 23.57
C THR A 92 -1.03 -8.32 23.20
N VAL A 93 -1.45 -7.54 24.19
CA VAL A 93 -2.05 -6.20 23.97
C VAL A 93 -1.08 -5.29 23.21
N THR A 94 0.21 -5.36 23.53
CA THR A 94 1.25 -4.55 22.84
C THR A 94 1.40 -4.95 21.37
N GLU A 95 1.39 -6.27 21.07
CA GLU A 95 1.44 -6.74 19.68
C GLU A 95 0.19 -6.35 18.90
N ILE A 96 -0.99 -6.42 19.51
CA ILE A 96 -2.24 -6.00 18.89
C ILE A 96 -2.22 -4.52 18.58
N ALA A 97 -1.80 -3.68 19.52
CA ALA A 97 -1.67 -2.23 19.31
C ALA A 97 -0.66 -1.89 18.20
N ARG A 98 0.48 -2.58 18.17
CA ARG A 98 1.48 -2.42 17.11
C ARG A 98 0.94 -2.84 15.74
N ARG A 99 0.23 -3.95 15.65
CA ARG A 99 -0.40 -4.40 14.40
C ARG A 99 -1.44 -3.40 13.90
N GLN A 100 -2.25 -2.85 14.79
CA GLN A 100 -3.22 -1.81 14.45
C GLN A 100 -2.52 -0.56 13.89
N GLU A 101 -1.43 -0.12 14.52
CA GLU A 101 -0.63 1.01 14.07
C GLU A 101 -0.03 0.75 12.68
N ILE A 102 0.57 -0.43 12.47
CA ILE A 102 1.13 -0.84 11.17
C ILE A 102 0.05 -0.81 10.09
N LEU A 103 -1.11 -1.41 10.34
CA LEU A 103 -2.21 -1.44 9.36
C LEU A 103 -2.72 -0.03 9.03
N SER A 104 -2.77 0.88 10.01
CA SER A 104 -3.12 2.28 9.77
C SER A 104 -2.14 2.96 8.82
N TYR A 105 -0.84 2.73 8.95
CA TYR A 105 0.17 3.25 8.01
C TYR A 105 0.08 2.60 6.62
N VAL A 106 -0.20 1.30 6.54
CA VAL A 106 -0.40 0.58 5.27
C VAL A 106 -1.59 1.15 4.50
N GLU A 107 -2.70 1.42 5.19
CA GLU A 107 -3.88 2.04 4.59
C GLU A 107 -3.61 3.49 4.13
N GLN A 108 -2.89 4.27 4.94
CA GLN A 108 -2.46 5.61 4.54
C GLN A 108 -1.53 5.59 3.33
N PHE A 109 -0.56 4.66 3.32
CA PHE A 109 0.38 4.50 2.21
C PHE A 109 -0.37 4.16 0.91
N ARG A 110 -1.31 3.21 0.95
CA ARG A 110 -2.17 2.90 -0.19
C ARG A 110 -2.93 4.14 -0.67
N THR A 111 -3.60 4.83 0.26
CA THR A 111 -4.44 5.98 -0.06
C THR A 111 -3.61 7.12 -0.65
N ALA A 112 -2.38 7.34 -0.18
CA ALA A 112 -1.48 8.37 -0.70
C ALA A 112 -1.16 8.19 -2.20
N TYR A 113 -1.12 6.96 -2.72
CA TYR A 113 -1.02 6.76 -4.17
C TYR A 113 -2.29 7.15 -4.90
N ASN A 114 -3.45 6.82 -4.34
CA ASN A 114 -4.76 7.14 -4.94
C ASN A 114 -5.03 8.65 -4.90
N GLU A 115 -4.57 9.33 -3.86
CA GLU A 115 -4.62 10.80 -3.71
C GLU A 115 -3.49 11.52 -4.47
N GLN A 116 -2.51 10.78 -4.98
CA GLN A 116 -1.27 11.32 -5.54
C GLN A 116 -0.51 12.23 -4.55
N ASP A 117 -0.60 11.93 -3.25
CA ASP A 117 0.04 12.69 -2.16
C ASP A 117 1.56 12.43 -2.12
N ILE A 118 2.26 13.15 -2.97
CA ILE A 118 3.72 13.06 -3.09
C ILE A 118 4.43 13.51 -1.81
N GLN A 119 3.83 14.41 -1.03
CA GLN A 119 4.43 14.91 0.20
C GLN A 119 4.44 13.84 1.28
N PHE A 120 3.32 13.12 1.46
CA PHE A 120 3.27 11.98 2.37
C PHE A 120 4.27 10.90 1.95
N LEU A 121 4.29 10.53 0.65
CA LEU A 121 5.18 9.51 0.13
C LEU A 121 6.66 9.89 0.24
N ASP A 122 7.02 11.16 0.09
CA ASP A 122 8.38 11.63 0.31
C ASP A 122 8.77 11.54 1.80
N ASN A 123 7.88 11.93 2.70
CA ASN A 123 8.15 11.93 4.14
C ASN A 123 8.22 10.53 4.76
N ILE A 124 7.46 9.56 4.22
CA ILE A 124 7.39 8.22 4.80
C ILE A 124 8.62 7.36 4.47
N PHE A 125 9.35 7.65 3.41
CA PHE A 125 10.59 6.96 3.09
C PHE A 125 11.77 7.57 3.84
N SER A 126 12.63 6.71 4.39
CA SER A 126 13.95 7.10 4.92
C SER A 126 14.81 7.73 3.80
N GLU A 127 15.74 8.61 4.15
CA GLU A 127 16.63 9.26 3.16
C GLU A 127 17.52 8.25 2.43
N ASP A 128 17.89 7.18 3.11
CA ASP A 128 18.70 6.07 2.60
C ASP A 128 17.86 4.87 2.11
N ALA A 129 16.55 5.07 1.91
CA ALA A 129 15.65 3.99 1.53
C ALA A 129 16.09 3.29 0.25
N LEU A 130 16.13 1.96 0.31
CA LEU A 130 16.36 1.09 -0.83
C LEU A 130 15.03 0.72 -1.49
N ILE A 131 14.88 1.11 -2.75
CA ILE A 131 13.71 0.73 -3.54
C ILE A 131 14.13 -0.24 -4.65
N ILE A 132 13.46 -1.38 -4.72
CA ILE A 132 13.66 -2.40 -5.73
C ILE A 132 12.35 -2.63 -6.48
N THR A 133 12.39 -2.50 -7.79
CA THR A 133 11.22 -2.80 -8.64
C THR A 133 11.56 -3.92 -9.60
N GLY A 134 10.76 -4.98 -9.59
CA GLY A 134 10.83 -6.07 -10.56
C GLY A 134 10.01 -5.76 -11.80
N SER A 135 10.44 -6.30 -12.94
CA SER A 135 9.68 -6.33 -14.17
C SER A 135 9.91 -7.65 -14.89
N VAL A 136 8.88 -8.18 -15.53
CA VAL A 136 9.01 -9.34 -16.41
C VAL A 136 9.44 -8.87 -17.79
N THR A 137 10.50 -9.46 -18.32
CA THR A 137 11.00 -9.19 -19.67
C THR A 137 11.11 -10.49 -20.45
N GLU A 138 10.60 -10.51 -21.67
CA GLU A 138 10.80 -11.62 -22.59
C GLU A 138 12.24 -11.61 -23.12
N VAL A 139 12.93 -12.72 -22.96
CA VAL A 139 14.33 -12.90 -23.40
C VAL A 139 14.38 -14.02 -24.43
N LYS A 140 14.98 -13.75 -25.59
CA LYS A 140 15.25 -14.78 -26.59
C LYS A 140 16.50 -15.56 -26.24
N LYS A 141 16.44 -16.91 -26.32
CA LYS A 141 17.65 -17.72 -26.20
C LYS A 141 18.60 -17.42 -27.34
N THR A 142 19.88 -17.25 -26.99
CA THR A 142 20.97 -16.96 -27.95
C THR A 142 21.48 -18.20 -28.68
N ASP A 143 20.90 -19.38 -28.40
CA ASP A 143 21.29 -20.68 -28.96
C ASP A 143 20.74 -20.97 -30.38
N GLY A 144 20.11 -20.01 -30.99
CA GLY A 144 19.52 -20.13 -32.35
C GLY A 144 18.21 -20.90 -32.42
N THR A 145 17.67 -21.39 -31.29
CA THR A 145 16.37 -22.13 -31.26
C THR A 145 15.16 -21.23 -31.45
N GLY A 146 15.33 -19.90 -31.31
CA GLY A 146 14.23 -18.95 -31.37
C GLY A 146 13.26 -19.01 -30.17
N ILE A 147 13.58 -19.85 -29.16
CA ILE A 147 12.77 -19.99 -27.97
C ILE A 147 12.90 -18.72 -27.12
N THR A 148 11.77 -18.17 -26.68
CA THR A 148 11.70 -17.07 -25.73
C THR A 148 11.34 -17.61 -24.34
N TYR A 149 11.80 -16.91 -23.30
CA TYR A 149 11.40 -17.17 -21.91
C TYR A 149 11.29 -15.84 -21.16
N ASN A 150 10.43 -15.81 -20.16
CA ASN A 150 10.27 -14.63 -19.31
C ASN A 150 11.30 -14.65 -18.17
N LYS A 151 11.88 -13.48 -17.89
CA LYS A 151 12.85 -13.27 -16.83
C LYS A 151 12.44 -12.05 -16.00
N VAL A 152 12.43 -12.21 -14.68
CA VAL A 152 12.32 -11.06 -13.78
C VAL A 152 13.65 -10.33 -13.73
N THR A 153 13.62 -9.04 -14.00
CA THR A 153 14.73 -8.12 -13.84
C THR A 153 14.43 -7.12 -12.74
N TYR A 154 15.44 -6.87 -11.90
CA TYR A 154 15.27 -5.95 -10.76
C TYR A 154 16.06 -4.67 -10.98
N LYS A 155 15.37 -3.53 -10.85
CA LYS A 155 15.98 -2.21 -10.81
C LYS A 155 16.06 -1.74 -9.36
N LYS A 156 17.28 -1.38 -8.92
CA LYS A 156 17.54 -0.75 -7.61
C LYS A 156 17.64 0.76 -7.79
N GLN A 157 17.03 1.52 -6.88
CA GLN A 157 17.06 2.97 -6.86
C GLN A 157 16.94 3.49 -5.43
N GLY A 158 17.44 4.70 -5.17
CA GLY A 158 17.25 5.37 -3.90
C GLY A 158 15.96 6.20 -3.87
N LYS A 159 15.64 6.74 -2.68
CA LYS A 159 14.45 7.58 -2.42
C LYS A 159 14.28 8.68 -3.46
N GLN A 160 15.33 9.49 -3.68
CA GLN A 160 15.23 10.67 -4.54
C GLN A 160 14.85 10.33 -6.00
N GLU A 161 15.45 9.27 -6.56
CA GLU A 161 15.12 8.80 -7.91
C GLU A 161 13.68 8.30 -7.95
N TYR A 162 13.28 7.52 -6.95
CA TYR A 162 11.93 6.96 -6.86
C TYR A 162 10.86 8.05 -6.78
N ILE A 163 11.03 9.02 -5.88
CA ILE A 163 10.09 10.14 -5.69
C ILE A 163 10.00 11.00 -6.97
N ASN A 164 11.12 11.24 -7.65
CA ASN A 164 11.10 11.94 -8.93
C ASN A 164 10.34 11.17 -10.02
N ASN A 165 10.43 9.85 -10.04
CA ASN A 165 9.67 9.01 -10.95
C ASN A 165 8.18 9.00 -10.60
N LEU A 166 7.82 8.97 -9.31
CA LEU A 166 6.43 9.11 -8.87
C LEU A 166 5.83 10.46 -9.28
N LYS A 167 6.56 11.57 -9.09
CA LYS A 167 6.11 12.90 -9.52
C LYS A 167 5.79 12.94 -11.02
N LYS A 168 6.59 12.26 -11.85
CA LYS A 168 6.33 12.15 -13.30
C LYS A 168 5.09 11.31 -13.58
N SER A 169 4.95 10.15 -12.89
CA SER A 169 3.80 9.27 -13.03
C SER A 169 2.51 9.97 -12.62
N PHE A 170 2.49 10.66 -11.49
CA PHE A 170 1.33 11.39 -10.98
C PHE A 170 0.88 12.50 -11.95
N ARG A 171 1.83 13.25 -12.52
CA ARG A 171 1.51 14.27 -13.53
C ARG A 171 0.97 13.69 -14.85
N ALA A 172 1.41 12.48 -15.20
CA ALA A 172 1.01 11.84 -16.46
C ALA A 172 -0.35 11.14 -16.38
N ASN A 173 -0.84 10.86 -15.16
CA ASN A 173 -2.06 10.11 -14.93
C ASN A 173 -3.13 10.97 -14.26
N LYS A 174 -4.36 10.91 -14.80
CA LYS A 174 -5.51 11.59 -14.20
C LYS A 174 -5.94 10.93 -12.92
N TRP A 175 -5.81 9.60 -12.84
CA TRP A 175 -6.12 8.80 -11.66
C TRP A 175 -5.16 7.63 -11.54
N ILE A 176 -4.98 7.17 -10.31
CA ILE A 176 -4.26 5.96 -9.93
C ILE A 176 -5.13 5.21 -8.94
N ASN A 177 -5.29 3.91 -9.14
CA ASN A 177 -6.01 3.02 -8.23
C ASN A 177 -5.08 1.91 -7.75
N VAL A 178 -4.81 1.91 -6.45
CA VAL A 178 -4.02 0.88 -5.77
C VAL A 178 -4.92 0.12 -4.80
N ARG A 179 -4.86 -1.20 -4.85
CA ARG A 179 -5.56 -2.10 -3.92
C ARG A 179 -4.57 -3.04 -3.26
N PHE A 180 -4.86 -3.39 -2.01
CA PHE A 180 -4.14 -4.40 -1.24
C PHE A 180 -5.10 -5.49 -0.81
N ASP A 181 -4.92 -6.71 -1.33
CA ASP A 181 -5.85 -7.82 -1.12
C ASP A 181 -5.41 -8.78 -0.01
N ASP A 182 -4.12 -9.01 0.16
CA ASP A 182 -3.57 -9.81 1.26
C ASP A 182 -2.47 -9.02 1.97
N VAL A 183 -2.41 -9.16 3.28
CA VAL A 183 -1.42 -8.47 4.12
C VAL A 183 -0.80 -9.43 5.12
N LYS A 184 0.53 -9.51 5.10
CA LYS A 184 1.31 -10.28 6.05
C LYS A 184 2.25 -9.35 6.81
N VAL A 185 2.14 -9.34 8.14
CA VAL A 185 2.99 -8.53 9.03
C VAL A 185 3.88 -9.46 9.84
N VAL A 186 5.19 -9.28 9.74
CA VAL A 186 6.22 -10.09 10.40
C VAL A 186 7.24 -9.18 11.09
N LYS A 187 7.52 -9.44 12.37
CA LYS A 187 8.60 -8.77 13.10
C LYS A 187 9.94 -9.18 12.46
N HIS A 188 10.91 -8.26 12.40
CA HIS A 188 12.23 -8.57 11.87
C HIS A 188 12.89 -9.69 12.71
N PRO A 189 13.47 -10.75 12.09
CA PRO A 189 14.01 -11.90 12.82
C PRO A 189 15.32 -11.58 13.58
N ASN A 190 16.08 -10.57 13.15
CA ASN A 190 17.31 -10.18 13.82
C ASN A 190 16.99 -9.33 15.06
N PRO A 191 17.43 -9.73 16.27
CA PRO A 191 17.19 -8.96 17.50
C PRO A 191 17.75 -7.53 17.50
N LYS A 192 18.80 -7.25 16.71
CA LYS A 192 19.34 -5.89 16.54
C LYS A 192 18.40 -4.96 15.79
N MET A 193 17.45 -5.54 15.06
CA MET A 193 16.42 -4.83 14.29
C MET A 193 15.08 -4.78 15.07
N GLU A 194 15.15 -4.71 16.40
CA GLU A 194 13.93 -4.55 17.20
C GLU A 194 13.20 -3.24 16.83
N GLY A 195 11.88 -3.32 16.67
CA GLY A 195 11.08 -2.18 16.20
C GLY A 195 10.88 -2.17 14.67
N PHE A 196 11.62 -3.00 13.92
CA PHE A 196 11.39 -3.17 12.49
C PHE A 196 10.38 -4.27 12.20
N TYR A 197 9.51 -4.00 11.22
CA TYR A 197 8.48 -4.92 10.76
C TYR A 197 8.45 -4.99 9.23
N GLY A 198 8.50 -6.19 8.69
CA GLY A 198 8.22 -6.45 7.29
C GLY A 198 6.71 -6.54 7.07
N VAL A 199 6.24 -5.83 6.07
CA VAL A 199 4.87 -5.91 5.58
C VAL A 199 4.90 -6.33 4.13
N THR A 200 4.33 -7.49 3.82
CA THR A 200 4.12 -7.95 2.45
C THR A 200 2.64 -7.81 2.13
N VAL A 201 2.33 -7.22 1.00
CA VAL A 201 0.96 -7.08 0.49
C VAL A 201 0.86 -7.60 -0.94
N HIS A 202 -0.25 -8.25 -1.27
CA HIS A 202 -0.63 -8.46 -2.66
C HIS A 202 -1.22 -7.14 -3.18
N GLN A 203 -0.54 -6.54 -4.16
CA GLN A 203 -0.90 -5.24 -4.73
C GLN A 203 -1.45 -5.41 -6.13
N LEU A 204 -2.62 -4.81 -6.36
CA LEU A 204 -3.15 -4.54 -7.68
C LEU A 204 -3.01 -3.04 -7.95
N TYR A 205 -2.47 -2.67 -9.11
CA TYR A 205 -2.29 -1.29 -9.52
C TYR A 205 -2.91 -1.06 -10.90
N ALA A 206 -3.60 0.05 -11.07
CA ALA A 206 -4.10 0.52 -12.36
C ALA A 206 -3.99 2.04 -12.43
N ASN A 207 -3.91 2.59 -13.65
CA ASN A 207 -3.90 4.03 -13.86
C ASN A 207 -4.60 4.44 -15.16
N SER A 208 -4.81 5.74 -15.33
CA SER A 208 -5.53 6.31 -16.48
C SER A 208 -4.84 6.17 -17.83
N SER A 209 -3.57 5.75 -17.89
CA SER A 209 -2.89 5.41 -19.15
C SER A 209 -3.21 4.00 -19.66
N GLY A 210 -4.01 3.22 -18.89
CA GLY A 210 -4.32 1.82 -19.19
C GLY A 210 -3.29 0.83 -18.66
N TYR A 211 -2.23 1.31 -17.97
CA TYR A 211 -1.26 0.41 -17.32
C TYR A 211 -1.89 -0.27 -16.10
N LYS A 212 -1.67 -1.58 -16.00
CA LYS A 212 -2.07 -2.40 -14.85
C LYS A 212 -0.92 -3.29 -14.45
N ASP A 213 -0.78 -3.54 -13.15
CA ASP A 213 0.10 -4.56 -12.62
C ASP A 213 -0.54 -5.34 -11.46
N ASP A 214 -0.04 -6.55 -11.26
CA ASP A 214 -0.43 -7.50 -10.23
C ASP A 214 0.86 -8.08 -9.64
N GLY A 215 1.10 -7.84 -8.35
CA GLY A 215 2.36 -8.28 -7.75
C GLY A 215 2.39 -8.17 -6.24
N TYR A 216 3.56 -8.48 -5.69
CA TYR A 216 3.82 -8.43 -4.26
C TYR A 216 4.69 -7.23 -3.93
N LEU A 217 4.15 -6.37 -3.07
CA LEU A 217 4.86 -5.25 -2.47
C LEU A 217 5.34 -5.67 -1.09
N PHE A 218 6.65 -5.62 -0.87
CA PHE A 218 7.24 -5.75 0.46
C PHE A 218 7.78 -4.40 0.93
N MET A 219 7.55 -4.09 2.20
CA MET A 219 8.05 -2.88 2.86
C MET A 219 8.66 -3.22 4.21
N LEU A 220 9.87 -2.73 4.47
CA LEU A 220 10.51 -2.79 5.79
C LEU A 220 10.29 -1.47 6.51
N TRP A 221 9.46 -1.50 7.53
CA TRP A 221 9.07 -0.35 8.34
C TRP A 221 9.86 -0.27 9.63
N ASP A 222 10.26 0.95 10.00
CA ASP A 222 10.85 1.30 11.29
C ASP A 222 9.82 2.01 12.18
N PHE A 223 9.50 1.39 13.31
CA PHE A 223 8.58 1.92 14.33
C PHE A 223 9.28 2.23 15.65
N ARG A 224 10.60 2.43 15.64
CA ARG A 224 11.36 2.76 16.85
C ARG A 224 11.04 4.16 17.34
N ASP A 225 10.91 5.11 16.44
CA ASP A 225 10.44 6.47 16.71
C ASP A 225 8.97 6.58 16.32
N LYS A 226 8.11 6.93 17.31
CA LYS A 226 6.67 7.07 17.08
C LYS A 226 6.31 8.32 16.28
N ASP A 227 7.15 9.33 16.35
CA ASP A 227 6.95 10.61 15.68
C ASP A 227 7.53 10.60 14.25
N GLN A 228 8.37 9.60 13.95
CA GLN A 228 9.06 9.48 12.66
C GLN A 228 9.08 8.02 12.16
N VAL A 229 7.91 7.47 11.92
CA VAL A 229 7.79 6.14 11.29
C VAL A 229 8.24 6.22 9.84
N GLN A 230 9.15 5.32 9.43
CA GLN A 230 9.76 5.35 8.10
C GLN A 230 9.83 3.98 7.43
N ILE A 231 9.88 3.99 6.10
CA ILE A 231 10.14 2.82 5.26
C ILE A 231 11.61 2.86 4.80
N HIS A 232 12.41 1.88 5.20
CA HIS A 232 13.79 1.73 4.77
C HIS A 232 13.97 0.89 3.51
N VAL A 233 13.08 -0.08 3.29
CA VAL A 233 13.10 -0.90 2.08
C VAL A 233 11.71 -0.98 1.50
N ARG A 234 11.60 -0.80 0.19
CA ARG A 234 10.41 -1.09 -0.60
C ARG A 234 10.79 -1.94 -1.79
N THR A 235 10.19 -3.11 -1.92
CA THR A 235 10.37 -3.93 -3.13
C THR A 235 9.02 -4.17 -3.80
N TRP A 236 9.02 -4.34 -5.10
CA TRP A 236 7.88 -4.84 -5.85
C TRP A 236 8.32 -5.96 -6.78
N GLN A 237 7.59 -7.07 -6.76
CA GLN A 237 7.84 -8.24 -7.58
C GLN A 237 6.55 -8.61 -8.32
N PRO A 238 6.61 -8.92 -9.63
CA PRO A 238 5.43 -9.38 -10.35
C PRO A 238 4.94 -10.71 -9.76
N ARG A 239 3.61 -10.88 -9.67
CA ARG A 239 3.00 -12.15 -9.29
C ARG A 239 3.20 -13.20 -10.36
N TRP A 240 3.00 -12.81 -11.61
CA TRP A 240 3.03 -13.70 -12.75
C TRP A 240 4.41 -13.71 -13.43
N MET A 241 4.94 -14.90 -13.60
CA MET A 241 6.24 -15.12 -14.23
C MET A 241 6.13 -15.26 -15.76
N ASN A 242 4.89 -15.29 -16.29
CA ASN A 242 4.59 -15.36 -17.71
C ASN A 242 3.33 -14.60 -18.09
N ASP A 243 3.22 -14.22 -19.38
CA ASP A 243 2.09 -13.43 -19.89
C ASP A 243 0.75 -14.18 -19.87
N ASN A 244 0.78 -15.52 -19.85
CA ASN A 244 -0.41 -16.35 -19.80
C ASN A 244 -0.99 -16.52 -18.38
N HIS A 245 -0.36 -15.91 -17.37
CA HIS A 245 -0.76 -16.00 -15.95
C HIS A 245 -0.92 -17.44 -15.46
N THR A 246 -0.03 -18.35 -15.90
CA THR A 246 -0.04 -19.77 -15.51
C THR A 246 1.05 -20.13 -14.52
N GLU A 247 2.05 -19.26 -14.33
CA GLU A 247 3.17 -19.47 -13.44
C GLU A 247 3.29 -18.29 -12.48
N GLU A 248 3.04 -18.55 -11.20
CA GLU A 248 3.21 -17.55 -10.13
C GLU A 248 4.65 -17.58 -9.59
N ILE A 249 5.11 -16.43 -9.05
CA ILE A 249 6.34 -16.36 -8.26
C ILE A 249 6.25 -17.32 -7.07
N ALA A 250 7.30 -18.09 -6.80
CA ALA A 250 7.31 -18.98 -5.65
C ALA A 250 7.27 -18.17 -4.34
N GLN A 251 6.59 -18.71 -3.33
CA GLN A 251 6.44 -18.01 -2.04
C GLN A 251 7.79 -17.75 -1.34
N GLU A 252 8.75 -18.62 -1.52
CA GLU A 252 10.14 -18.48 -1.02
C GLU A 252 10.94 -17.39 -1.73
N ASP A 253 10.54 -16.98 -2.93
CA ASP A 253 11.20 -15.93 -3.71
C ASP A 253 10.63 -14.52 -3.41
N ILE A 254 9.52 -14.44 -2.66
CA ILE A 254 8.95 -13.17 -2.22
C ILE A 254 9.80 -12.62 -1.08
N PHE A 255 10.27 -11.37 -1.22
CA PHE A 255 11.08 -10.72 -0.21
C PHE A 255 10.43 -10.70 1.18
N THR A 256 11.26 -10.93 2.19
CA THR A 256 10.92 -10.99 3.61
C THR A 256 11.81 -10.05 4.44
N PRO A 257 11.48 -9.74 5.70
CA PRO A 257 12.36 -8.93 6.54
C PRO A 257 13.77 -9.51 6.69
N GLY A 258 13.93 -10.86 6.64
CA GLY A 258 15.21 -11.54 6.79
C GLY A 258 16.20 -11.28 5.65
N ASP A 259 15.72 -10.80 4.50
CA ASP A 259 16.56 -10.52 3.33
C ASP A 259 17.30 -9.17 3.43
N PHE A 260 16.96 -8.35 4.45
CA PHE A 260 17.48 -7.00 4.60
C PHE A 260 18.05 -6.76 5.99
N VAL A 261 19.24 -6.18 6.04
CA VAL A 261 19.86 -5.65 7.26
C VAL A 261 20.15 -4.19 7.01
N ILE A 262 19.68 -3.33 7.92
CA ILE A 262 19.95 -1.89 7.88
C ILE A 262 21.12 -1.61 8.83
N ASP A 263 22.13 -0.94 8.34
CA ASP A 263 23.21 -0.41 9.18
C ASP A 263 22.65 0.80 9.97
N LEU A 264 22.60 0.65 11.30
CA LEU A 264 21.95 1.58 12.22
C LEU A 264 22.96 2.52 12.88
#